data_ebc1efad39d0c299dd330abb8afa0d7c
#
_entry.id   ebc1efad39d0c299dd330abb8afa0d7c
#
_cell.length_a   1.000
_cell.length_b   1.000
_cell.length_c   1.000
_cell.angle_alpha   90.00
_cell.angle_beta   90.00
_cell.angle_gamma   90.00
#
_symmetry.space_group_name_H-M   'P 1'
#
loop_
_entity.id
_entity.type
_entity.pdbx_description
1 polymer ?
#
loop_
_entity_poly.entity_id
_entity_poly.type
_entity_poly.pdbx_seq_one_letter_code
_entity_poly.pdbx_strand_id
1 'polypeptide(L)'
;MMNRDIYQLIIERRVSKFIANLPKKHRAQVKNYILALQEITIPHDSKLLKNYEPYRRGDCGEYRVIYRLDESNKIVYVVIVGKRNGGEVYKNLKGVLG
;
A
#
# COMPACT_ATOMS: atom_id res chain seq x y z
N MET A 1 -21.11 -10.62 19.42
CA MET A 1 -20.54 -9.50 18.69
C MET A 1 -19.13 -9.85 18.22
N MET A 2 -18.87 -9.65 16.95
CA MET A 2 -17.56 -9.95 16.43
C MET A 2 -16.59 -8.81 16.68
N ASN A 3 -15.44 -9.13 17.26
CA ASN A 3 -14.37 -8.16 17.36
C ASN A 3 -13.60 -8.18 16.05
N ARG A 4 -13.53 -7.03 15.42
CA ARG A 4 -12.75 -6.87 14.22
C ARG A 4 -11.42 -6.24 14.60
N ASP A 5 -10.35 -6.94 14.29
CA ASP A 5 -9.01 -6.40 14.51
C ASP A 5 -8.75 -5.29 13.51
N ILE A 6 -8.46 -4.12 14.02
CA ILE A 6 -8.07 -3.00 13.18
C ILE A 6 -6.57 -2.87 13.30
N TYR A 7 -5.89 -2.99 12.15
CA TYR A 7 -4.45 -2.87 12.11
C TYR A 7 -4.03 -1.41 12.26
N GLN A 8 -2.88 -1.21 12.86
CA GLN A 8 -2.22 0.09 12.82
C GLN A 8 -1.66 0.31 11.41
N LEU A 9 -1.50 1.57 11.05
CA LEU A 9 -1.02 1.95 9.73
C LEU A 9 0.26 2.74 9.88
N ILE A 10 1.33 2.26 9.24
CA ILE A 10 2.59 2.98 9.16
C ILE A 10 2.86 3.25 7.70
N ILE A 11 3.01 4.52 7.35
CA ILE A 11 3.22 4.96 5.99
C ILE A 11 4.62 5.55 5.87
N GLU A 12 5.41 5.01 4.96
CA GLU A 12 6.74 5.55 4.69
C GLU A 12 6.64 7.00 4.24
N ARG A 13 7.63 7.81 4.66
CA ARG A 13 7.64 9.23 4.35
C ARG A 13 7.55 9.51 2.85
N ARG A 14 8.25 8.73 2.03
CA ARG A 14 8.20 8.88 0.57
C ARG A 14 6.79 8.69 0.01
N VAL A 15 6.01 7.82 0.63
CA VAL A 15 4.62 7.57 0.23
C VAL A 15 3.77 8.81 0.54
N SER A 16 3.92 9.34 1.74
CA SER A 16 3.17 10.55 2.14
C SER A 16 3.49 11.71 1.21
N LYS A 17 4.75 11.88 0.84
CA LYS A 17 5.17 12.93 -0.08
C LYS A 17 4.58 12.73 -1.48
N PHE A 18 4.59 11.50 -1.97
CA PHE A 18 4.02 11.18 -3.28
C PHE A 18 2.53 11.53 -3.30
N ILE A 19 1.80 11.10 -2.28
CA ILE A 19 0.36 11.33 -2.19
C ILE A 19 0.05 12.83 -2.10
N ALA A 20 0.84 13.58 -1.34
CA ALA A 20 0.64 15.01 -1.15
C ALA A 20 0.72 15.78 -2.47
N ASN A 21 1.46 15.26 -3.45
CA ASN A 21 1.64 15.90 -4.75
C ASN A 21 0.64 15.45 -5.81
N LEU A 22 -0.28 14.56 -5.46
CA LEU A 22 -1.30 14.10 -6.40
C LEU A 22 -2.42 15.12 -6.55
N PRO A 23 -3.11 15.12 -7.71
CA PRO A 23 -4.34 15.89 -7.83
C PRO A 23 -5.32 15.51 -6.71
N LYS A 24 -6.09 16.48 -6.27
CA LYS A 24 -6.97 16.32 -5.10
C LYS A 24 -7.81 15.05 -5.14
N LYS A 25 -8.41 14.76 -6.28
CA LYS A 25 -9.27 13.59 -6.45
C LYS A 25 -8.49 12.28 -6.29
N HIS A 26 -7.32 12.21 -6.91
CA HIS A 26 -6.45 11.03 -6.81
C HIS A 26 -5.91 10.86 -5.40
N ARG A 27 -5.54 11.96 -4.77
CA ARG A 27 -5.05 11.96 -3.40
C ARG A 27 -6.08 11.35 -2.45
N ALA A 28 -7.34 11.78 -2.56
CA ALA A 28 -8.41 11.23 -1.74
C ALA A 28 -8.62 9.73 -2.02
N GLN A 29 -8.58 9.35 -3.28
CA GLN A 29 -8.76 7.96 -3.68
C GLN A 29 -7.69 7.05 -3.08
N VAL A 30 -6.42 7.46 -3.19
CA VAL A 30 -5.31 6.66 -2.66
C VAL A 30 -5.34 6.61 -1.15
N LYS A 31 -5.62 7.74 -0.49
CA LYS A 31 -5.74 7.78 0.98
C LYS A 31 -6.83 6.84 1.47
N ASN A 32 -7.99 6.87 0.83
CA ASN A 32 -9.10 6.01 1.23
C ASN A 32 -8.77 4.54 1.06
N TYR A 33 -8.07 4.20 -0.02
CA TYR A 33 -7.61 2.83 -0.24
C TYR A 33 -6.69 2.37 0.89
N ILE A 34 -5.71 3.19 1.23
CA ILE A 34 -4.73 2.85 2.27
C ILE A 34 -5.42 2.72 3.64
N LEU A 35 -6.31 3.65 3.97
CA LEU A 35 -7.04 3.58 5.23
C LEU A 35 -7.89 2.31 5.34
N ALA A 36 -8.48 1.89 4.23
CA ALA A 36 -9.29 0.67 4.21
C ALA A 36 -8.47 -0.59 4.47
N LEU A 37 -7.16 -0.56 4.22
CA LEU A 37 -6.29 -1.70 4.49
C LEU A 37 -6.22 -2.04 5.99
N GLN A 38 -6.55 -1.10 6.86
CA GLN A 38 -6.56 -1.35 8.30
C GLN A 38 -7.62 -2.37 8.70
N GLU A 39 -8.71 -2.44 7.98
CA GLU A 39 -9.79 -3.39 8.25
C GLU A 39 -9.77 -4.56 7.28
N ILE A 40 -9.55 -4.29 6.01
CA ILE A 40 -9.48 -5.31 4.96
C ILE A 40 -8.04 -5.35 4.48
N THR A 41 -7.23 -6.14 5.18
CA THR A 41 -5.79 -6.17 4.96
C THR A 41 -5.40 -6.82 3.63
N ILE A 42 -6.26 -7.70 3.12
CA ILE A 42 -6.03 -8.36 1.82
C ILE A 42 -7.28 -8.13 0.98
N PRO A 43 -7.35 -6.97 0.30
CA PRO A 43 -8.46 -6.72 -0.61
C PRO A 43 -8.51 -7.74 -1.74
N HIS A 44 -9.65 -7.84 -2.37
CA HIS A 44 -9.90 -8.83 -3.43
C HIS A 44 -8.83 -8.82 -4.53
N ASP A 45 -8.32 -7.65 -4.88
CA ASP A 45 -7.34 -7.49 -5.95
C ASP A 45 -5.89 -7.53 -5.48
N SER A 46 -5.67 -7.68 -4.17
CA SER A 46 -4.33 -7.71 -3.61
C SER A 46 -3.62 -9.03 -3.91
N LYS A 47 -2.35 -8.95 -4.30
CA LYS A 47 -1.54 -10.12 -4.62
C LYS A 47 -0.17 -10.00 -4.01
N LEU A 48 0.42 -11.15 -3.64
CA LEU A 48 1.81 -11.18 -3.22
C LEU A 48 2.72 -10.81 -4.38
N LEU A 49 3.77 -10.06 -4.07
CA LEU A 49 4.79 -9.73 -5.06
C LEU A 49 5.74 -10.89 -5.21
N LYS A 50 5.79 -11.47 -6.41
CA LYS A 50 6.72 -12.53 -6.72
C LYS A 50 8.15 -12.06 -6.50
N ASN A 51 8.95 -12.85 -5.79
CA ASN A 51 10.34 -12.56 -5.43
C ASN A 51 10.52 -11.46 -4.38
N TYR A 52 9.43 -10.89 -3.88
CA TYR A 52 9.49 -9.85 -2.85
C TYR A 52 8.55 -10.14 -1.69
N GLU A 53 8.17 -11.41 -1.50
CA GLU A 53 7.34 -11.78 -0.37
C GLU A 53 8.03 -11.35 0.94
N PRO A 54 7.34 -10.89 1.95
CA PRO A 54 5.88 -10.90 2.13
C PRO A 54 5.14 -9.66 1.59
N TYR A 55 5.80 -8.87 0.77
CA TYR A 55 5.16 -7.66 0.24
C TYR A 55 4.04 -8.00 -0.72
N ARG A 56 3.01 -7.16 -0.68
CA ARG A 56 1.81 -7.31 -1.50
C ARG A 56 1.61 -6.06 -2.34
N ARG A 57 0.90 -6.22 -3.43
CA ARG A 57 0.47 -5.10 -4.26
C ARG A 57 -1.05 -5.04 -4.32
N GLY A 58 -1.60 -3.85 -4.28
CA GLY A 58 -3.00 -3.60 -4.54
C GLY A 58 -3.14 -2.45 -5.52
N ASP A 59 -4.14 -2.51 -6.37
CA ASP A 59 -4.37 -1.47 -7.36
C ASP A 59 -5.49 -0.54 -6.91
N CYS A 60 -5.25 0.74 -7.06
CA CYS A 60 -6.19 1.79 -6.69
C CYS A 60 -6.27 2.78 -7.84
N GLY A 61 -7.23 2.58 -8.75
CA GLY A 61 -7.34 3.41 -9.95
C GLY A 61 -6.07 3.32 -10.79
N GLU A 62 -5.45 4.46 -11.03
CA GLU A 62 -4.21 4.53 -11.83
C GLU A 62 -2.97 4.21 -11.02
N TYR A 63 -3.12 3.92 -9.72
CA TYR A 63 -2.00 3.77 -8.81
C TYR A 63 -1.89 2.35 -8.29
N ARG A 64 -0.69 2.02 -7.85
CA ARG A 64 -0.39 0.74 -7.22
C ARG A 64 0.22 1.01 -5.86
N VAL A 65 -0.30 0.32 -4.86
CA VAL A 65 0.14 0.44 -3.46
C VAL A 65 0.89 -0.83 -3.11
N ILE A 66 2.12 -0.68 -2.63
CA ILE A 66 2.94 -1.79 -2.15
C ILE A 66 2.99 -1.72 -0.63
N TYR A 67 2.63 -2.81 0.00
CA TYR A 67 2.56 -2.88 1.46
C TYR A 67 2.89 -4.27 1.95
N ARG A 68 3.18 -4.38 3.24
CA ARG A 68 3.29 -5.66 3.89
C ARG A 68 2.52 -5.67 5.20
N LEU A 69 2.19 -6.86 5.66
CA LEU A 69 1.44 -7.04 6.89
C LEU A 69 2.35 -7.64 7.95
N ASP A 70 2.29 -7.08 9.15
CA ASP A 70 2.83 -7.70 10.34
C ASP A 70 1.63 -8.21 11.13
N GLU A 71 1.31 -9.47 10.95
CA GLU A 71 0.12 -10.04 11.57
C GLU A 71 0.25 -10.20 13.07
N SER A 72 1.47 -10.43 13.56
CA SER A 72 1.70 -10.56 14.99
C SER A 72 1.43 -9.27 15.74
N ASN A 73 1.87 -8.14 15.19
CA ASN A 73 1.71 -6.84 15.80
C ASN A 73 0.53 -6.04 15.24
N LYS A 74 -0.20 -6.61 14.27
CA LYS A 74 -1.35 -5.98 13.64
C LYS A 74 -0.98 -4.62 13.03
N ILE A 75 0.00 -4.62 12.14
CA ILE A 75 0.47 -3.41 11.47
C ILE A 75 0.47 -3.60 9.96
N VAL A 76 -0.01 -2.58 9.26
CA VAL A 76 0.11 -2.46 7.80
C VAL A 76 1.22 -1.47 7.51
N TYR A 77 2.26 -1.89 6.80
CA TYR A 77 3.35 -1.01 6.38
C TYR A 77 3.19 -0.70 4.91
N VAL A 78 2.91 0.56 4.58
CA VAL A 78 2.82 1.01 3.19
C VAL A 78 4.17 1.59 2.80
N VAL A 79 4.83 0.98 1.85
CA VAL A 79 6.23 1.30 1.53
C VAL A 79 6.41 2.02 0.20
N ILE A 80 5.52 1.80 -0.76
CA ILE A 80 5.60 2.44 -2.08
C ILE A 80 4.19 2.70 -2.59
N VAL A 81 4.00 3.86 -3.20
CA VAL A 81 2.83 4.13 -4.03
C VAL A 81 3.37 4.77 -5.31
N GLY A 82 2.87 4.33 -6.44
CA GLY A 82 3.27 4.89 -7.72
C GLY A 82 2.25 4.57 -8.78
N LYS A 83 2.48 5.08 -9.98
CA LYS A 83 1.59 4.79 -11.10
C LYS A 83 1.70 3.33 -11.49
N ARG A 84 0.56 2.74 -11.78
CA ARG A 84 0.44 1.34 -12.16
C ARG A 84 1.14 1.03 -13.47
N ASN A 85 1.08 1.99 -14.41
CA ASN A 85 1.71 1.86 -15.72
C ASN A 85 3.10 2.46 -15.68
N GLY A 86 4.03 1.93 -16.50
CA GLY A 86 5.36 2.50 -16.66
C GLY A 86 6.46 1.89 -15.81
N GLY A 87 6.13 0.99 -14.91
CA GLY A 87 7.13 0.22 -14.16
C GLY A 87 7.91 0.98 -13.08
N GLU A 88 7.54 2.23 -12.78
CA GLU A 88 8.22 3.01 -11.74
C GLU A 88 8.17 2.37 -10.37
N VAL A 89 7.03 1.75 -10.04
CA VAL A 89 6.87 1.06 -8.76
C VAL A 89 7.94 -0.02 -8.62
N TYR A 90 8.21 -0.77 -9.67
CA TYR A 90 9.18 -1.87 -9.63
C TYR A 90 10.62 -1.37 -9.59
N LYS A 91 10.92 -0.26 -10.22
CA LYS A 91 12.23 0.38 -10.09
C LYS A 91 12.48 0.78 -8.64
N ASN A 92 11.46 1.37 -8.02
CA ASN A 92 11.56 1.81 -6.64
C ASN A 92 11.68 0.65 -5.67
N LEU A 93 11.07 -0.50 -6.00
CA LEU A 93 11.18 -1.70 -5.18
C LEU A 93 12.62 -2.12 -4.96
N LYS A 94 13.42 -2.14 -6.02
CA LYS A 94 14.84 -2.52 -5.92
C LYS A 94 15.58 -1.62 -4.94
N GLY A 95 15.34 -0.32 -5.03
CA GLY A 95 16.01 0.63 -4.14
C GLY A 95 15.52 0.60 -2.71
N VAL A 96 14.27 0.22 -2.49
CA VAL A 96 13.64 0.24 -1.16
C VAL A 96 13.79 -1.09 -0.43
N LEU A 97 13.57 -2.19 -1.13
CA LEU A 97 13.53 -3.52 -0.51
C LEU A 97 14.83 -4.29 -0.66
N GLY A 98 15.72 -3.73 -1.34
CA GLY A 98 16.98 -4.31 -1.43
C GLY A 98 17.69 -4.79 -2.33
#